data_fa206bb92a2b638fe4f191f0bf3ac1bf
#
_entry.id   fa206bb92a2b638fe4f191f0bf3ac1bf
#
_cell.length_a   1.000
_cell.length_b   1.000
_cell.length_c   1.000
_cell.angle_alpha   90.00
_cell.angle_beta   90.00
_cell.angle_gamma   90.00
#
_symmetry.space_group_name_H-M   'P 1'
#
loop_
_entity.id
_entity.type
_entity.pdbx_description
1 polymer ?
#
loop_
_entity_poly.entity_id
_entity_poly.type
_entity_poly.pdbx_seq_one_letter_code
_entity_poly.pdbx_strand_id
1 'polypeptide(L)'
;GAQYMLGAFGAWYLLNLPSLVTGLGLPSLGYWWALVIVPLLVAGIGALMERIFIRRVYDLEHAYGLLLTVGLAMVIEGLFNLRYGAAGQQYNIPDSLKGGVNLGFMFMPYYRLWVIVAGILACLGTWYVIERTKLGSYLRAATENPDLVRAFGINVPRMLMLTYAFGVGLAGLAGVMAAPIYQVSPQMGQSIIITIFAVV
;
A
#
# COMPACT_ATOMS: atom_id res chain seq x y z
N GLY A 1 6.69 1.06 5.10
CA GLY A 1 6.58 -0.21 5.85
C GLY A 1 5.18 -0.38 6.44
N ALA A 2 4.73 0.49 7.34
CA ALA A 2 3.43 0.34 8.03
C ALA A 2 2.24 0.24 7.07
N GLN A 3 2.20 1.02 5.99
CA GLN A 3 1.11 0.97 5.00
C GLN A 3 1.08 -0.34 4.21
N TYR A 4 2.25 -0.92 3.94
CA TYR A 4 2.37 -2.25 3.35
C TYR A 4 1.82 -3.33 4.29
N MET A 5 2.16 -3.27 5.58
CA MET A 5 1.60 -4.13 6.61
C MET A 5 0.07 -3.95 6.72
N LEU A 6 -0.44 -2.72 6.70
CA LEU A 6 -1.88 -2.45 6.69
C LEU A 6 -2.59 -3.11 5.49
N GLY A 7 -1.95 -3.11 4.32
CA GLY A 7 -2.44 -3.80 3.13
C GLY A 7 -2.56 -5.32 3.36
N ALA A 8 -1.52 -5.94 3.90
CA ALA A 8 -1.51 -7.38 4.17
C ALA A 8 -2.55 -7.78 5.22
N PHE A 9 -2.63 -7.05 6.35
CA PHE A 9 -3.64 -7.28 7.38
C PHE A 9 -5.05 -7.00 6.88
N GLY A 10 -5.25 -5.95 6.07
CA GLY A 10 -6.54 -5.65 5.45
C GLY A 10 -7.04 -6.78 4.57
N ALA A 11 -6.17 -7.38 3.77
CA ALA A 11 -6.50 -8.55 2.96
C ALA A 11 -6.83 -9.76 3.82
N TRP A 12 -6.05 -10.02 4.88
CA TRP A 12 -6.30 -11.10 5.83
C TRP A 12 -7.63 -10.91 6.55
N TYR A 13 -7.97 -9.68 6.95
CA TYR A 13 -9.25 -9.35 7.57
C TYR A 13 -10.43 -9.64 6.66
N LEU A 14 -10.37 -9.17 5.41
CA LEU A 14 -11.43 -9.40 4.42
C LEU A 14 -11.66 -10.87 4.13
N LEU A 15 -10.61 -11.69 4.18
CA LEU A 15 -10.74 -13.13 4.00
C LEU A 15 -11.36 -13.84 5.21
N ASN A 16 -11.04 -13.36 6.42
CA ASN A 16 -11.45 -13.99 7.69
C ASN A 16 -12.71 -13.36 8.32
N LEU A 17 -13.39 -12.44 7.65
CA LEU A 17 -14.64 -11.84 8.07
C LEU A 17 -15.86 -12.44 7.34
N PRO A 18 -16.13 -13.77 7.41
CA PRO A 18 -17.27 -14.35 6.73
C PRO A 18 -18.60 -13.88 7.34
N SER A 19 -18.65 -13.49 8.60
CA SER A 19 -19.91 -13.21 9.33
C SER A 19 -20.52 -11.82 9.06
N LEU A 20 -19.71 -10.79 8.81
CA LEU A 20 -20.20 -9.43 8.51
C LEU A 20 -20.59 -9.27 7.03
N VAL A 21 -19.89 -9.99 6.16
CA VAL A 21 -20.09 -9.92 4.70
C VAL A 21 -21.17 -10.86 4.25
N THR A 22 -21.34 -12.04 4.87
CA THR A 22 -22.45 -12.96 4.62
C THR A 22 -23.80 -12.38 5.09
N GLY A 23 -23.82 -11.50 6.10
CA GLY A 23 -25.02 -10.78 6.52
C GLY A 23 -25.57 -9.80 5.48
N LEU A 24 -24.75 -9.36 4.51
CA LEU A 24 -25.13 -8.51 3.39
C LEU A 24 -25.44 -9.28 2.10
N GLY A 25 -25.43 -10.62 2.14
CA GLY A 25 -25.73 -11.46 0.97
C GLY A 25 -24.70 -11.37 -0.17
N LEU A 26 -23.53 -10.78 0.09
CA LEU A 26 -22.45 -10.72 -0.88
C LEU A 26 -21.69 -12.06 -0.88
N PRO A 27 -21.33 -12.61 -2.06
CA PRO A 27 -20.49 -13.80 -2.13
C PRO A 27 -19.17 -13.52 -1.40
N SER A 28 -18.61 -14.54 -0.75
CA SER A 28 -17.32 -14.44 -0.03
C SER A 28 -16.37 -13.58 -0.84
N LEU A 29 -16.01 -12.40 -0.30
CA LEU A 29 -15.12 -11.45 -0.96
C LEU A 29 -13.74 -12.12 -1.07
N GLY A 30 -13.54 -12.85 -2.17
CA GLY A 30 -12.30 -13.55 -2.46
C GLY A 30 -11.13 -12.60 -2.62
N TYR A 31 -9.95 -13.15 -2.78
CA TYR A 31 -8.70 -12.45 -3.03
C TYR A 31 -8.80 -11.30 -4.06
N TRP A 32 -9.58 -11.50 -5.13
CA TRP A 32 -9.76 -10.52 -6.20
C TRP A 32 -10.41 -9.22 -5.74
N TRP A 33 -11.38 -9.31 -4.85
CA TRP A 33 -12.01 -8.12 -4.24
C TRP A 33 -11.08 -7.44 -3.23
N ALA A 34 -10.31 -8.22 -2.47
CA ALA A 34 -9.31 -7.67 -1.57
C ALA A 34 -8.26 -6.85 -2.33
N LEU A 35 -7.87 -7.27 -3.53
CA LEU A 35 -6.90 -6.59 -4.39
C LEU A 35 -7.34 -5.18 -4.81
N VAL A 36 -8.65 -4.89 -4.85
CA VAL A 36 -9.19 -3.56 -5.18
C VAL A 36 -9.59 -2.78 -3.93
N ILE A 37 -10.34 -3.42 -3.03
CA ILE A 37 -10.92 -2.74 -1.86
C ILE A 37 -9.84 -2.33 -0.87
N VAL A 38 -8.89 -3.21 -0.57
CA VAL A 38 -7.86 -2.93 0.44
C VAL A 38 -6.94 -1.78 0.05
N PRO A 39 -6.38 -1.70 -1.17
CA PRO A 39 -5.59 -0.53 -1.58
C PRO A 39 -6.37 0.78 -1.50
N LEU A 40 -7.66 0.77 -1.84
CA LEU A 40 -8.52 1.97 -1.73
C LEU A 40 -8.73 2.38 -0.27
N LEU A 41 -8.99 1.43 0.63
CA LEU A 41 -9.12 1.70 2.06
C LEU A 41 -7.80 2.23 2.65
N VAL A 42 -6.68 1.60 2.31
CA VAL A 42 -5.35 2.01 2.77
C VAL A 42 -4.99 3.40 2.20
N ALA A 43 -5.34 3.69 0.94
CA ALA A 43 -5.20 5.02 0.35
C ALA A 43 -6.05 6.07 1.09
N GLY A 44 -7.28 5.72 1.48
CA GLY A 44 -8.16 6.57 2.29
C GLY A 44 -7.58 6.85 3.67
N ILE A 45 -7.04 5.83 4.35
CA ILE A 45 -6.32 5.99 5.63
C ILE A 45 -5.10 6.89 5.42
N GLY A 46 -4.33 6.69 4.35
CA GLY A 46 -3.19 7.52 4.01
C GLY A 46 -3.57 8.99 3.79
N ALA A 47 -4.64 9.25 3.04
CA ALA A 47 -5.16 10.61 2.84
C ALA A 47 -5.60 11.26 4.16
N LEU A 48 -6.20 10.49 5.06
CA LEU A 48 -6.60 10.96 6.38
C LEU A 48 -5.37 11.27 7.24
N MET A 49 -4.36 10.40 7.24
CA MET A 49 -3.10 10.60 7.95
C MET A 49 -2.36 11.83 7.44
N GLU A 50 -2.31 12.03 6.13
CA GLU A 50 -1.72 13.22 5.53
C GLU A 50 -2.45 14.48 6.01
N ARG A 51 -3.76 14.50 5.94
CA ARG A 51 -4.57 15.66 6.30
C ARG A 51 -4.47 16.04 7.78
N ILE A 52 -4.40 15.04 8.68
CA ILE A 52 -4.42 15.27 10.13
C ILE A 52 -3.00 15.56 10.68
N PHE A 53 -2.01 14.79 10.21
CA PHE A 53 -0.68 14.80 10.80
C PHE A 53 0.35 15.47 9.87
N ILE A 54 0.52 14.98 8.65
CA ILE A 54 1.65 15.34 7.80
C ILE A 54 1.53 16.79 7.32
N ARG A 55 0.32 17.22 6.97
CA ARG A 55 0.05 18.59 6.52
C ARG A 55 0.47 19.67 7.53
N ARG A 56 0.42 19.36 8.83
CA ARG A 56 0.82 20.30 9.87
C ARG A 56 2.34 20.49 9.99
N VAL A 57 3.09 19.59 9.39
CA VAL A 57 4.55 19.57 9.47
C VAL A 57 5.21 20.11 8.21
N TYR A 58 4.44 20.39 7.14
CA TYR A 58 4.98 20.94 5.90
C TYR A 58 5.71 22.27 6.05
N ASP A 59 5.29 23.09 7.01
CA ASP A 59 5.90 24.40 7.30
C ASP A 59 7.09 24.31 8.27
N LEU A 60 7.42 23.09 8.76
CA LEU A 60 8.51 22.84 9.67
C LEU A 60 9.73 22.26 8.92
N GLU A 61 10.89 22.21 9.59
CA GLU A 61 12.08 21.59 9.02
C GLU A 61 11.84 20.13 8.63
N HIS A 62 12.47 19.70 7.56
CA HIS A 62 12.32 18.37 6.97
C HIS A 62 12.50 17.20 7.95
N ALA A 63 13.35 17.39 8.97
CA ALA A 63 13.59 16.42 10.04
C ALA A 63 12.35 16.06 10.85
N TYR A 64 11.45 17.04 11.11
CA TYR A 64 10.21 16.78 11.87
C TYR A 64 9.24 15.90 11.09
N GLY A 65 9.19 16.02 9.76
CA GLY A 65 8.39 15.17 8.89
C GLY A 65 8.85 13.69 8.94
N LEU A 66 10.15 13.47 8.91
CA LEU A 66 10.73 12.13 9.04
C LEU A 66 10.41 11.52 10.41
N LEU A 67 10.61 12.28 11.48
CA LEU A 67 10.34 11.81 12.85
C LEU A 67 8.85 11.45 13.04
N LEU A 68 7.95 12.30 12.54
CA LEU A 68 6.51 12.07 12.59
C LEU A 68 6.11 10.79 11.86
N THR A 69 6.62 10.57 10.64
CA THR A 69 6.26 9.39 9.84
C THR A 69 6.79 8.10 10.46
N VAL A 70 8.00 8.12 11.02
CA VAL A 70 8.56 6.97 11.76
C VAL A 70 7.76 6.73 13.04
N GLY A 71 7.44 7.75 13.81
CA GLY A 71 6.62 7.64 15.02
C GLY A 71 5.23 7.06 14.74
N LEU A 72 4.56 7.54 13.70
CA LEU A 72 3.27 6.99 13.24
C LEU A 72 3.38 5.53 12.82
N ALA A 73 4.45 5.17 12.11
CA ALA A 73 4.69 3.78 11.70
C ALA A 73 4.84 2.87 12.93
N MET A 74 5.62 3.30 13.93
CA MET A 74 5.80 2.55 15.18
C MET A 74 4.51 2.40 15.99
N VAL A 75 3.68 3.43 16.05
CA VAL A 75 2.37 3.38 16.73
C VAL A 75 1.46 2.36 16.05
N ILE A 76 1.34 2.41 14.73
CA ILE A 76 0.51 1.45 13.96
C ILE A 76 1.02 0.02 14.18
N GLU A 77 2.32 -0.19 14.05
CA GLU A 77 2.94 -1.50 14.23
C GLU A 77 2.75 -2.02 15.66
N GLY A 78 2.92 -1.15 16.66
CA GLY A 78 2.71 -1.48 18.07
C GLY A 78 1.27 -1.88 18.38
N LEU A 79 0.27 -1.17 17.83
CA LEU A 79 -1.16 -1.51 17.97
C LEU A 79 -1.48 -2.89 17.38
N PHE A 80 -0.94 -3.19 16.19
CA PHE A 80 -1.14 -4.51 15.56
C PHE A 80 -0.42 -5.61 16.35
N ASN A 81 0.77 -5.34 16.89
CA ASN A 81 1.52 -6.29 17.71
C ASN A 81 0.79 -6.59 19.02
N LEU A 82 0.19 -5.59 19.67
CA LEU A 82 -0.64 -5.78 20.87
C LEU A 82 -1.90 -6.64 20.60
N ARG A 83 -2.49 -6.49 19.39
CA ARG A 83 -3.75 -7.20 19.05
C ARG A 83 -3.53 -8.61 18.54
N TYR A 84 -2.48 -8.84 17.73
CA TYR A 84 -2.21 -10.09 17.02
C TYR A 84 -0.98 -10.83 17.52
N GLY A 85 -0.15 -10.19 18.35
CA GLY A 85 1.12 -10.71 18.80
C GLY A 85 2.18 -10.72 17.68
N ALA A 86 3.34 -11.30 17.99
CA ALA A 86 4.45 -11.41 17.03
C ALA A 86 4.29 -12.61 16.08
N ALA A 87 3.30 -13.49 16.31
CA ALA A 87 3.06 -14.66 15.48
C ALA A 87 2.46 -14.26 14.14
N GLY A 88 3.09 -14.70 13.04
CA GLY A 88 2.56 -14.47 11.71
C GLY A 88 1.25 -15.20 11.46
N GLN A 89 0.31 -14.50 10.82
CA GLN A 89 -0.95 -15.06 10.39
C GLN A 89 -0.80 -15.66 8.99
N GLN A 90 -1.30 -16.87 8.79
CA GLN A 90 -1.25 -17.52 7.49
C GLN A 90 -2.36 -16.97 6.58
N TYR A 91 -1.99 -16.63 5.35
CA TYR A 91 -2.90 -16.26 4.30
C TYR A 91 -2.88 -17.34 3.21
N ASN A 92 -4.03 -17.97 2.98
CA ASN A 92 -4.12 -19.05 1.98
C ASN A 92 -4.13 -18.49 0.56
N ILE A 93 -3.34 -19.11 -0.32
CA ILE A 93 -3.34 -18.81 -1.75
C ILE A 93 -4.74 -19.11 -2.31
N PRO A 94 -5.33 -18.22 -3.13
CA PRO A 94 -6.62 -18.46 -3.78
C PRO A 94 -6.60 -19.76 -4.60
N ASP A 95 -7.70 -20.51 -4.59
CA ASP A 95 -7.80 -21.82 -5.28
C ASP A 95 -7.51 -21.70 -6.79
N SER A 96 -7.88 -20.56 -7.39
CA SER A 96 -7.63 -20.25 -8.80
C SER A 96 -6.13 -20.12 -9.17
N LEU A 97 -5.27 -19.89 -8.19
CA LEU A 97 -3.81 -19.71 -8.37
C LEU A 97 -3.00 -20.79 -7.68
N LYS A 98 -3.66 -21.86 -7.20
CA LYS A 98 -3.00 -23.05 -6.68
C LYS A 98 -2.42 -23.86 -7.83
N GLY A 99 -1.17 -24.31 -7.68
CA GLY A 99 -0.44 -25.06 -8.69
C GLY A 99 0.80 -24.33 -9.17
N GLY A 100 1.45 -24.84 -10.21
CA GLY A 100 2.64 -24.25 -10.79
C GLY A 100 3.05 -24.88 -12.09
N VAL A 101 3.94 -24.21 -12.81
CA VAL A 101 4.58 -24.69 -14.04
C VAL A 101 5.92 -25.32 -13.69
N ASN A 102 6.14 -26.51 -14.23
CA ASN A 102 7.46 -27.15 -14.15
C ASN A 102 8.27 -26.73 -15.37
N LEU A 103 9.25 -25.86 -15.17
CA LEU A 103 10.11 -25.33 -16.25
C LEU A 103 11.30 -26.26 -16.57
N GLY A 104 11.29 -27.48 -16.04
CA GLY A 104 12.35 -28.46 -16.25
C GLY A 104 13.54 -28.29 -15.32
N PHE A 105 13.89 -27.08 -14.95
CA PHE A 105 14.97 -26.76 -13.99
C PHE A 105 14.46 -26.14 -12.69
N MET A 106 13.19 -25.67 -12.65
CA MET A 106 12.59 -25.05 -11.46
C MET A 106 11.07 -25.18 -11.49
N PHE A 107 10.48 -25.47 -10.31
CA PHE A 107 9.03 -25.41 -10.11
C PHE A 107 8.64 -23.97 -9.76
N MET A 108 7.78 -23.35 -10.59
CA MET A 108 7.32 -21.98 -10.40
C MET A 108 5.82 -21.96 -10.09
N PRO A 109 5.40 -21.56 -8.86
CA PRO A 109 4.00 -21.43 -8.50
C PRO A 109 3.29 -20.37 -9.37
N TYR A 110 2.09 -20.64 -9.82
CA TYR A 110 1.26 -19.69 -10.60
C TYR A 110 1.06 -18.38 -9.88
N TYR A 111 0.98 -18.39 -8.56
CA TYR A 111 0.82 -17.18 -7.76
C TYR A 111 2.00 -16.23 -7.93
N ARG A 112 3.24 -16.73 -7.95
CA ARG A 112 4.44 -15.89 -8.16
C ARG A 112 4.46 -15.25 -9.54
N LEU A 113 4.05 -15.99 -10.58
CA LEU A 113 3.89 -15.44 -11.93
C LEU A 113 2.87 -14.31 -11.95
N TRP A 114 1.71 -14.54 -11.30
CA TRP A 114 0.68 -13.51 -11.16
C TRP A 114 1.21 -12.25 -10.50
N VAL A 115 1.93 -12.37 -9.39
CA VAL A 115 2.52 -11.23 -8.66
C VAL A 115 3.51 -10.45 -9.54
N ILE A 116 4.32 -11.14 -10.34
CA ILE A 116 5.27 -10.49 -11.29
C ILE A 116 4.49 -9.67 -12.33
N VAL A 117 3.49 -10.28 -12.97
CA VAL A 117 2.68 -9.60 -14.00
C VAL A 117 1.94 -8.40 -13.40
N ALA A 118 1.30 -8.58 -12.26
CA ALA A 118 0.58 -7.51 -11.58
C ALA A 118 1.53 -6.39 -11.09
N GLY A 119 2.74 -6.73 -10.65
CA GLY A 119 3.78 -5.75 -10.31
C GLY A 119 4.20 -4.91 -11.53
N ILE A 120 4.44 -5.55 -12.66
CA ILE A 120 4.75 -4.85 -13.92
C ILE A 120 3.60 -3.93 -14.33
N LEU A 121 2.36 -4.40 -14.24
CA LEU A 121 1.18 -3.59 -14.55
C LEU A 121 1.04 -2.40 -13.59
N ALA A 122 1.29 -2.59 -12.31
CA ALA A 122 1.30 -1.50 -11.32
C ALA A 122 2.39 -0.46 -11.62
N CYS A 123 3.60 -0.89 -12.00
CA CYS A 123 4.69 0.00 -12.41
C CYS A 123 4.34 0.80 -13.68
N LEU A 124 3.81 0.12 -14.71
CA LEU A 124 3.38 0.76 -15.96
C LEU A 124 2.21 1.72 -15.70
N GLY A 125 1.25 1.34 -14.86
CA GLY A 125 0.14 2.20 -14.45
C GLY A 125 0.62 3.44 -13.72
N THR A 126 1.55 3.30 -12.79
CA THR A 126 2.16 4.43 -12.07
C THR A 126 2.93 5.34 -13.01
N TRP A 127 3.75 4.77 -13.90
CA TRP A 127 4.45 5.52 -14.93
C TRP A 127 3.48 6.31 -15.80
N TYR A 128 2.40 5.67 -16.28
CA TYR A 128 1.38 6.32 -17.09
C TYR A 128 0.70 7.48 -16.34
N VAL A 129 0.34 7.29 -15.07
CA VAL A 129 -0.27 8.33 -14.23
C VAL A 129 0.66 9.52 -14.07
N ILE A 130 1.95 9.29 -13.79
CA ILE A 130 2.92 10.35 -13.56
C ILE A 130 3.30 11.05 -14.87
N GLU A 131 3.49 10.31 -15.96
CA GLU A 131 4.01 10.87 -17.23
C GLU A 131 2.91 11.46 -18.12
N ARG A 132 1.73 10.83 -18.13
CA ARG A 132 0.66 11.14 -19.10
C ARG A 132 -0.54 11.87 -18.50
N THR A 133 -0.60 12.09 -17.18
CA THR A 133 -1.72 12.81 -16.58
C THR A 133 -1.35 14.21 -16.10
N LYS A 134 -2.36 15.06 -15.96
CA LYS A 134 -2.21 16.43 -15.42
C LYS A 134 -1.66 16.43 -14.00
N LEU A 135 -1.95 15.39 -13.20
CA LEU A 135 -1.42 15.25 -11.85
C LEU A 135 0.11 15.21 -11.85
N GLY A 136 0.71 14.42 -12.72
CA GLY A 136 2.17 14.34 -12.81
C GLY A 136 2.82 15.65 -13.28
N SER A 137 2.21 16.34 -14.23
CA SER A 137 2.72 17.65 -14.69
C SER A 137 2.67 18.70 -13.58
N TYR A 138 1.55 18.75 -12.84
CA TYR A 138 1.42 19.68 -11.71
C TYR A 138 2.36 19.33 -10.56
N LEU A 139 2.60 18.03 -10.33
CA LEU A 139 3.51 17.58 -9.30
C LEU A 139 4.95 18.03 -9.60
N ARG A 140 5.42 17.85 -10.84
CA ARG A 140 6.75 18.33 -11.28
C ARG A 140 6.87 19.84 -11.14
N ALA A 141 5.86 20.59 -11.57
CA ALA A 141 5.86 22.04 -11.43
C ALA A 141 5.88 22.49 -9.96
N ALA A 142 5.16 21.80 -9.08
CA ALA A 142 5.08 22.14 -7.66
C ALA A 142 6.35 21.77 -6.88
N THR A 143 7.15 20.80 -7.35
CA THR A 143 8.46 20.50 -6.76
C THR A 143 9.51 21.55 -7.09
N GLU A 144 9.39 22.23 -8.24
CA GLU A 144 10.28 23.33 -8.62
C GLU A 144 9.89 24.64 -7.95
N ASN A 145 8.62 25.03 -8.06
CA ASN A 145 8.14 26.28 -7.47
C ASN A 145 6.66 26.18 -7.04
N PRO A 146 6.40 25.83 -5.78
CA PRO A 146 5.03 25.66 -5.27
C PRO A 146 4.23 26.97 -5.26
N ASP A 147 4.88 28.13 -5.09
CA ASP A 147 4.20 29.42 -5.04
C ASP A 147 3.71 29.85 -6.42
N LEU A 148 4.48 29.60 -7.46
CA LEU A 148 4.07 29.82 -8.83
C LEU A 148 2.85 28.98 -9.20
N VAL A 149 2.84 27.71 -8.80
CA VAL A 149 1.70 26.80 -9.06
C VAL A 149 0.43 27.25 -8.33
N ARG A 150 0.58 27.79 -7.11
CA ARG A 150 -0.54 28.41 -6.37
C ARG A 150 -1.07 29.66 -7.06
N ALA A 151 -0.19 30.49 -7.65
CA ALA A 151 -0.59 31.68 -8.41
C ALA A 151 -1.46 31.35 -9.63
N PHE A 152 -1.28 30.16 -10.24
CA PHE A 152 -2.16 29.64 -11.31
C PHE A 152 -3.47 29.04 -10.80
N GLY A 153 -3.81 29.20 -9.52
CA GLY A 153 -5.06 28.74 -8.93
C GLY A 153 -5.10 27.24 -8.60
N ILE A 154 -3.99 26.53 -8.66
CA ILE A 154 -3.90 25.10 -8.37
C ILE A 154 -3.75 24.90 -6.85
N ASN A 155 -4.61 24.06 -6.28
CA ASN A 155 -4.57 23.75 -4.86
C ASN A 155 -3.45 22.71 -4.56
N VAL A 156 -2.24 23.21 -4.33
CA VAL A 156 -1.05 22.39 -4.04
C VAL A 156 -1.26 21.42 -2.87
N PRO A 157 -1.86 21.80 -1.71
CA PRO A 157 -2.11 20.86 -0.63
C PRO A 157 -3.01 19.68 -1.00
N ARG A 158 -4.04 19.89 -1.83
CA ARG A 158 -4.90 18.78 -2.30
C ARG A 158 -4.14 17.85 -3.24
N MET A 159 -3.31 18.41 -4.07
CA MET A 159 -2.49 17.64 -5.01
C MET A 159 -1.48 16.75 -4.25
N LEU A 160 -0.79 17.30 -3.25
CA LEU A 160 0.13 16.52 -2.40
C LEU A 160 -0.61 15.40 -1.66
N MET A 161 -1.80 15.68 -1.12
CA MET A 161 -2.64 14.68 -0.47
C MET A 161 -3.02 13.53 -1.42
N LEU A 162 -3.43 13.84 -2.66
CA LEU A 162 -3.78 12.82 -3.65
C LEU A 162 -2.57 11.97 -4.05
N THR A 163 -1.42 12.60 -4.24
CA THR A 163 -0.17 11.90 -4.57
C THR A 163 0.26 10.97 -3.44
N TYR A 164 0.19 11.46 -2.20
CA TYR A 164 0.48 10.66 -1.02
C TYR A 164 -0.47 9.48 -0.88
N ALA A 165 -1.79 9.72 -1.02
CA ALA A 165 -2.81 8.67 -0.97
C ALA A 165 -2.60 7.62 -2.07
N PHE A 166 -2.22 8.04 -3.28
CA PHE A 166 -1.90 7.13 -4.38
C PHE A 166 -0.69 6.24 -4.05
N GLY A 167 0.41 6.82 -3.54
CA GLY A 167 1.59 6.06 -3.10
C GLY A 167 1.28 5.08 -1.97
N VAL A 168 0.46 5.52 -0.99
CA VAL A 168 -0.01 4.66 0.12
C VAL A 168 -0.90 3.53 -0.39
N GLY A 169 -1.77 3.80 -1.38
CA GLY A 169 -2.59 2.78 -2.05
C GLY A 169 -1.74 1.72 -2.75
N LEU A 170 -0.69 2.12 -3.46
CA LEU A 170 0.27 1.20 -4.08
C LEU A 170 1.01 0.35 -3.04
N ALA A 171 1.41 0.94 -1.91
CA ALA A 171 2.01 0.17 -0.81
C ALA A 171 1.02 -0.83 -0.22
N GLY A 172 -0.26 -0.45 -0.07
CA GLY A 172 -1.34 -1.36 0.33
C GLY A 172 -1.53 -2.50 -0.65
N LEU A 173 -1.53 -2.22 -1.97
CA LEU A 173 -1.62 -3.22 -3.01
C LEU A 173 -0.45 -4.21 -2.96
N ALA A 174 0.77 -3.72 -2.79
CA ALA A 174 1.93 -4.57 -2.59
C ALA A 174 1.79 -5.47 -1.36
N GLY A 175 1.21 -4.96 -0.26
CA GLY A 175 0.90 -5.72 0.95
C GLY A 175 -0.08 -6.86 0.70
N VAL A 176 -1.18 -6.60 -0.02
CA VAL A 176 -2.17 -7.62 -0.41
C VAL A 176 -1.53 -8.73 -1.24
N MET A 177 -0.68 -8.36 -2.21
CA MET A 177 -0.01 -9.32 -3.08
C MET A 177 1.06 -10.12 -2.37
N ALA A 178 1.68 -9.57 -1.34
CA ALA A 178 2.71 -10.25 -0.56
C ALA A 178 2.13 -11.16 0.53
N ALA A 179 0.90 -10.91 0.99
CA ALA A 179 0.26 -11.68 2.06
C ALA A 179 0.29 -13.20 1.88
N PRO A 180 0.02 -13.76 0.67
CA PRO A 180 0.10 -15.21 0.44
C PRO A 180 1.54 -15.75 0.30
N ILE A 181 2.53 -14.90 0.05
CA ILE A 181 3.95 -15.32 -0.11
C ILE A 181 4.64 -15.33 1.24
N TYR A 182 4.38 -14.32 2.04
CA TYR A 182 4.95 -14.13 3.37
C TYR A 182 3.84 -14.27 4.41
N GLN A 183 4.18 -14.70 5.59
CA GLN A 183 3.24 -14.68 6.72
C GLN A 183 2.92 -13.23 7.07
N VAL A 184 1.62 -12.94 7.26
CA VAL A 184 1.17 -11.60 7.66
C VAL A 184 1.55 -11.36 9.11
N SER A 185 2.58 -10.58 9.35
CA SER A 185 3.11 -10.27 10.68
C SER A 185 3.30 -8.76 10.86
N PRO A 186 3.24 -8.24 12.08
CA PRO A 186 3.48 -6.82 12.33
C PRO A 186 4.87 -6.35 11.89
N GLN A 187 5.88 -7.23 11.91
CA GLN A 187 7.26 -6.93 11.56
C GLN A 187 7.53 -6.91 10.04
N MET A 188 6.59 -7.40 9.21
CA MET A 188 6.81 -7.47 7.75
C MET A 188 7.05 -6.09 7.12
N GLY A 189 6.54 -5.01 7.76
CA GLY A 189 6.79 -3.65 7.35
C GLY A 189 8.23 -3.21 7.52
N GLN A 190 8.90 -3.63 8.58
CA GLN A 190 10.31 -3.31 8.83
C GLN A 190 11.24 -4.11 7.91
N SER A 191 10.97 -5.38 7.71
CA SER A 191 11.81 -6.24 6.85
C SER A 191 11.86 -5.73 5.41
N ILE A 192 10.76 -5.21 4.87
CA ILE A 192 10.73 -4.68 3.51
C ILE A 192 11.46 -3.35 3.37
N ILE A 193 11.51 -2.53 4.42
CA ILE A 193 12.22 -1.24 4.39
C ILE A 193 13.71 -1.47 4.08
N ILE A 194 14.33 -2.44 4.71
CA ILE A 194 15.75 -2.77 4.47
C ILE A 194 15.96 -3.15 2.99
N THR A 195 15.07 -3.96 2.43
CA THR A 195 15.12 -4.35 1.02
C THR A 195 14.93 -3.16 0.08
N ILE A 196 14.02 -2.24 0.40
CA ILE A 196 13.76 -1.04 -0.40
C ILE A 196 15.00 -0.13 -0.38
N PHE A 197 15.61 0.10 0.78
CA PHE A 197 16.84 0.90 0.87
C PHE A 197 18.03 0.30 0.10
N ALA A 198 18.05 -1.03 -0.08
CA ALA A 198 19.08 -1.69 -0.88
C ALA A 198 18.88 -1.50 -2.40
N VAL A 199 17.66 -1.15 -2.84
CA VAL A 199 17.30 -0.98 -4.26
C VAL A 199 17.38 0.48 -4.70
N VAL A 200 17.21 1.45 -3.78
CA VAL A 200 17.28 2.90 -4.02
C VAL A 200 18.71 3.42 -3.94
#